data_4644533348c5f0125597046d07664c53
#
_entry.id   4644533348c5f0125597046d07664c53
#
_cell.length_a   1.000
_cell.length_b   1.000
_cell.length_c   1.000
_cell.angle_alpha   90.00
_cell.angle_beta   90.00
_cell.angle_gamma   90.00
#
_symmetry.space_group_name_H-M   'P 1'
#
loop_
_entity.id
_entity.type
_entity.pdbx_description
1 polymer ?
#
loop_
_entity_poly.entity_id
_entity_poly.type
_entity_poly.pdbx_seq_one_letter_code
_entity_poly.pdbx_strand_id
1 'polypeptide(L)'
;GGGTWLYLGTFHFEAGKNRKNCVVLTNQSQQHGVVSADAVQFGGGMAMTERALPQISLADDSTRVYTYPNGPTSRLPRQLEGARYTAQWSGIPDTLYRNNPEGSDYNDDIRVRPLWLNHLSGGSVYHPNSSGSGVPFELSFALHTDAGYLKNGNVFGSLGIATSKGDKGELEFRSGVSRKTSLGFAEQVLTTVTSDLSQSFDVDWRQRDLTDKNYGETRLPQV
;
A
#
# COMPACT_ATOMS: atom_id res chain seq x y z
N GLY A 1 -22.38 12.51 2.82
CA GLY A 1 -21.34 12.45 3.81
C GLY A 1 -20.00 12.78 3.19
N GLY A 2 -19.25 13.74 3.75
CA GLY A 2 -17.91 14.06 3.30
C GLY A 2 -16.90 13.00 3.72
N GLY A 3 -15.69 13.05 3.13
CA GLY A 3 -14.56 12.23 3.53
C GLY A 3 -14.41 10.91 2.78
N THR A 4 -15.19 10.68 1.73
CA THR A 4 -15.03 9.51 0.87
C THR A 4 -15.31 9.83 -0.60
N TRP A 5 -14.74 9.02 -1.48
CA TRP A 5 -15.00 9.06 -2.92
C TRP A 5 -16.22 8.20 -3.25
N LEU A 6 -17.06 8.69 -4.15
CA LEU A 6 -18.16 7.92 -4.71
C LEU A 6 -17.78 7.47 -6.11
N TYR A 7 -17.87 6.16 -6.35
CA TYR A 7 -17.67 5.61 -7.67
C TYR A 7 -18.86 5.94 -8.56
N LEU A 8 -18.61 6.66 -9.64
CA LEU A 8 -19.64 7.08 -10.59
C LEU A 8 -19.79 6.14 -11.78
N GLY A 9 -18.76 5.39 -12.11
CA GLY A 9 -18.78 4.46 -13.23
C GLY A 9 -17.41 4.35 -13.91
N THR A 10 -17.35 3.46 -14.90
CA THR A 10 -16.20 3.32 -15.79
C THR A 10 -16.57 3.92 -17.15
N PHE A 11 -15.78 4.86 -17.59
CA PHE A 11 -16.02 5.61 -18.84
C PHE A 11 -14.76 5.52 -19.70
N HIS A 12 -14.98 5.41 -21.01
CA HIS A 12 -13.88 5.43 -21.97
C HIS A 12 -13.49 6.87 -22.29
N PHE A 13 -12.20 7.18 -22.16
CA PHE A 13 -11.60 8.43 -22.59
C PHE A 13 -10.59 8.15 -23.71
N GLU A 14 -10.72 8.85 -24.81
CA GLU A 14 -9.76 8.75 -25.91
C GLU A 14 -8.43 9.37 -25.50
N ALA A 15 -7.33 8.75 -25.90
CA ALA A 15 -6.00 9.30 -25.66
C ALA A 15 -5.80 10.63 -26.39
N GLY A 16 -5.03 11.53 -25.76
CA GLY A 16 -4.68 12.82 -26.34
C GLY A 16 -5.54 13.98 -25.86
N LYS A 17 -5.24 15.18 -26.40
CA LYS A 17 -5.96 16.40 -26.02
C LYS A 17 -7.22 16.53 -26.89
N ASN A 18 -8.36 16.29 -26.31
CA ASN A 18 -9.63 16.58 -26.94
C ASN A 18 -10.64 17.21 -25.96
N ARG A 19 -11.55 18.03 -26.44
CA ARG A 19 -12.53 18.71 -25.58
C ARG A 19 -13.70 17.84 -25.15
N LYS A 20 -13.81 16.62 -25.68
CA LYS A 20 -14.86 15.67 -25.32
C LYS A 20 -14.52 14.86 -24.05
N ASN A 21 -13.24 14.77 -23.74
CA ASN A 21 -12.78 14.10 -22.54
C ASN A 21 -12.89 15.03 -21.33
N CYS A 22 -14.10 15.26 -20.85
CA CYS A 22 -14.35 16.15 -19.71
C CYS A 22 -15.44 15.57 -18.80
N VAL A 23 -15.39 15.94 -17.54
CA VAL A 23 -16.47 15.75 -16.58
C VAL A 23 -17.17 17.07 -16.38
N VAL A 24 -18.48 17.08 -16.51
CA VAL A 24 -19.31 18.26 -16.32
C VAL A 24 -20.19 18.04 -15.09
N LEU A 25 -20.05 18.89 -14.10
CA LEU A 25 -20.92 18.95 -12.94
C LEU A 25 -21.93 20.08 -13.15
N THR A 26 -23.21 19.76 -13.09
CA THR A 26 -24.28 20.75 -13.21
C THR A 26 -24.92 20.99 -11.87
N ASN A 27 -25.45 22.20 -11.66
CA ASN A 27 -26.22 22.53 -10.47
C ASN A 27 -27.74 22.27 -10.65
N GLN A 28 -28.13 21.64 -11.76
CA GLN A 28 -29.52 21.26 -12.01
C GLN A 28 -29.89 20.06 -11.11
N SER A 29 -30.88 20.24 -10.28
CA SER A 29 -31.44 19.20 -9.40
C SER A 29 -32.95 19.23 -9.45
N GLN A 30 -33.58 18.07 -9.45
CA GLN A 30 -35.04 17.95 -9.28
C GLN A 30 -35.50 18.14 -7.83
N GLN A 31 -34.56 18.14 -6.90
CA GLN A 31 -34.81 18.32 -5.48
C GLN A 31 -34.25 19.65 -5.01
N HIS A 32 -34.95 20.28 -4.07
CA HIS A 32 -34.42 21.45 -3.38
C HIS A 32 -33.20 21.05 -2.54
N GLY A 33 -32.09 21.73 -2.75
CA GLY A 33 -30.85 21.44 -2.05
C GLY A 33 -29.66 22.19 -2.64
N VAL A 34 -28.50 21.94 -2.08
CA VAL A 34 -27.23 22.47 -2.56
C VAL A 34 -26.48 21.34 -3.29
N VAL A 35 -26.07 21.61 -4.50
CA VAL A 35 -25.13 20.74 -5.23
C VAL A 35 -23.72 21.15 -4.82
N SER A 36 -23.03 20.28 -4.10
CA SER A 36 -21.63 20.48 -3.73
C SER A 36 -20.74 19.71 -4.69
N ALA A 37 -19.68 20.35 -5.15
CA ALA A 37 -18.63 19.74 -5.95
C ALA A 37 -17.30 20.01 -5.25
N ASP A 38 -16.55 18.94 -4.97
CA ASP A 38 -15.23 19.04 -4.36
C ASP A 38 -14.15 18.68 -5.37
N ALA A 39 -14.07 17.41 -5.75
CA ALA A 39 -13.06 16.92 -6.69
C ALA A 39 -13.58 15.77 -7.56
N VAL A 40 -12.89 15.54 -8.68
CA VAL A 40 -13.08 14.38 -9.55
C VAL A 40 -11.76 13.62 -9.64
N GLN A 41 -11.81 12.33 -9.37
CA GLN A 41 -10.67 11.44 -9.52
C GLN A 41 -10.84 10.56 -10.75
N PHE A 42 -9.82 10.56 -11.61
CA PHE A 42 -9.73 9.66 -12.75
C PHE A 42 -8.79 8.50 -12.42
N GLY A 43 -9.13 7.31 -12.92
CA GLY A 43 -8.42 6.10 -12.58
C GLY A 43 -8.73 5.65 -11.16
N GLY A 44 -8.08 4.59 -10.76
CA GLY A 44 -8.37 3.97 -9.50
C GLY A 44 -9.49 2.96 -9.62
N GLY A 45 -9.44 1.96 -8.82
CA GLY A 45 -10.50 0.99 -8.71
C GLY A 45 -11.76 1.59 -8.08
N MET A 46 -12.73 0.78 -7.88
CA MET A 46 -13.93 1.18 -7.16
C MET A 46 -13.55 1.58 -5.74
N ALA A 47 -13.88 2.83 -5.37
CA ALA A 47 -13.72 3.29 -4.00
C ALA A 47 -14.55 2.40 -3.05
N MET A 48 -13.99 2.07 -1.91
CA MET A 48 -14.67 1.33 -0.85
C MET A 48 -15.25 -0.02 -1.31
N THR A 49 -14.52 -0.76 -2.12
CA THR A 49 -14.91 -2.13 -2.50
C THR A 49 -14.57 -3.08 -1.37
N GLU A 50 -15.55 -3.88 -0.93
CA GLU A 50 -15.30 -4.93 0.06
C GLU A 50 -14.29 -5.97 -0.43
N ARG A 51 -13.70 -6.67 0.52
CA ARG A 51 -12.84 -7.83 0.31
C ARG A 51 -13.63 -8.96 -0.31
N ALA A 52 -13.66 -9.01 -1.63
CA ALA A 52 -14.18 -10.18 -2.30
C ALA A 52 -13.15 -11.30 -2.20
N LEU A 53 -13.53 -12.40 -1.56
CA LEU A 53 -12.76 -13.63 -1.63
C LEU A 53 -12.67 -14.07 -3.09
N PRO A 54 -11.51 -14.52 -3.57
CA PRO A 54 -11.40 -15.03 -4.91
C PRO A 54 -12.29 -16.25 -5.07
N GLN A 55 -13.04 -16.28 -6.17
CA GLN A 55 -13.65 -17.52 -6.62
C GLN A 55 -12.59 -18.32 -7.37
N ILE A 56 -12.37 -19.53 -6.92
CA ILE A 56 -11.41 -20.44 -7.52
C ILE A 56 -12.18 -21.40 -8.41
N SER A 57 -11.85 -21.42 -9.68
CA SER A 57 -12.29 -22.45 -10.62
C SER A 57 -11.08 -23.23 -11.14
N LEU A 58 -11.29 -24.49 -11.49
CA LEU A 58 -10.28 -25.27 -12.19
C LEU A 58 -10.55 -25.14 -13.69
N ALA A 59 -9.58 -24.63 -14.41
CA ALA A 59 -9.62 -24.60 -15.88
C ALA A 59 -9.32 -25.99 -16.47
N ASP A 60 -8.48 -26.73 -15.76
CA ASP A 60 -8.13 -28.15 -15.98
C ASP A 60 -7.72 -28.75 -14.63
N ASP A 61 -7.34 -30.03 -14.59
CA ASP A 61 -7.00 -30.74 -13.35
C ASP A 61 -5.80 -30.15 -12.59
N SER A 62 -5.09 -29.19 -13.17
CA SER A 62 -3.86 -28.59 -12.59
C SER A 62 -3.90 -27.06 -12.51
N THR A 63 -4.73 -26.39 -13.32
CA THR A 63 -4.72 -24.93 -13.46
C THR A 63 -5.85 -24.29 -12.65
N ARG A 64 -5.48 -23.61 -11.58
CA ARG A 64 -6.42 -22.81 -10.79
C ARG A 64 -6.62 -21.43 -11.42
N VAL A 65 -7.85 -21.09 -11.72
CA VAL A 65 -8.23 -19.74 -12.19
C VAL A 65 -8.89 -19.00 -11.03
N TYR A 66 -8.32 -17.84 -10.70
CA TYR A 66 -8.82 -16.97 -9.66
C TYR A 66 -9.65 -15.85 -10.31
N THR A 67 -10.91 -15.75 -9.97
CA THR A 67 -11.77 -14.64 -10.34
C THR A 67 -12.10 -13.82 -9.11
N TYR A 68 -12.02 -12.51 -9.25
CA TYR A 68 -12.34 -11.55 -8.18
C TYR A 68 -13.62 -10.82 -8.55
N PRO A 69 -14.78 -11.36 -8.13
CA PRO A 69 -16.04 -10.67 -8.39
C PRO A 69 -16.03 -9.30 -7.71
N ASN A 70 -16.72 -8.35 -8.32
CA ASN A 70 -16.95 -7.06 -7.69
C ASN A 70 -17.79 -7.28 -6.43
N GLY A 71 -17.19 -7.08 -5.27
CA GLY A 71 -17.87 -7.14 -3.99
C GLY A 71 -18.62 -5.84 -3.69
N PRO A 72 -19.51 -5.83 -2.72
CA PRO A 72 -20.08 -4.60 -2.17
C PRO A 72 -18.98 -3.72 -1.58
N THR A 73 -19.28 -2.44 -1.35
CA THR A 73 -18.33 -1.52 -0.72
C THR A 73 -18.05 -1.90 0.72
N SER A 74 -16.84 -1.67 1.20
CA SER A 74 -16.43 -2.01 2.57
C SER A 74 -17.24 -1.26 3.64
N ARG A 75 -17.78 -0.10 3.30
CA ARG A 75 -18.41 0.85 4.23
C ARG A 75 -17.50 1.33 5.36
N LEU A 76 -16.25 0.95 5.32
CA LEU A 76 -15.25 1.42 6.28
C LEU A 76 -14.71 2.78 5.86
N PRO A 77 -14.39 3.65 6.81
CA PRO A 77 -13.60 4.84 6.52
C PRO A 77 -12.21 4.41 6.04
N ARG A 78 -11.64 5.19 5.11
CA ARG A 78 -10.37 4.85 4.43
C ARG A 78 -9.22 4.52 5.36
N GLN A 79 -9.11 5.20 6.48
CA GLN A 79 -8.06 4.96 7.47
C GLN A 79 -8.13 3.57 8.13
N LEU A 80 -9.24 2.86 7.96
CA LEU A 80 -9.42 1.50 8.46
C LEU A 80 -9.27 0.44 7.37
N GLU A 81 -9.08 0.86 6.12
CA GLU A 81 -8.81 -0.05 5.02
C GLU A 81 -7.32 -0.36 4.91
N GLY A 82 -6.99 -1.59 4.55
CA GLY A 82 -5.61 -2.02 4.33
C GLY A 82 -4.98 -1.42 3.07
N ALA A 83 -3.67 -1.59 2.93
CA ALA A 83 -2.88 -1.03 1.84
C ALA A 83 -3.35 -1.52 0.45
N ARG A 84 -3.81 -2.78 0.35
CA ARG A 84 -4.37 -3.34 -0.88
C ARG A 84 -5.54 -2.52 -1.40
N TYR A 85 -6.49 -2.18 -0.54
CA TYR A 85 -7.68 -1.40 -0.91
C TYR A 85 -7.35 0.06 -1.18
N THR A 86 -6.39 0.60 -0.44
CA THR A 86 -5.86 1.94 -0.70
C THR A 86 -5.20 2.02 -2.08
N ALA A 87 -4.42 1.02 -2.47
CA ALA A 87 -3.81 0.93 -3.80
C ALA A 87 -4.86 0.79 -4.91
N GLN A 88 -5.83 -0.09 -4.74
CA GLN A 88 -6.96 -0.26 -5.66
C GLN A 88 -7.69 1.06 -5.86
N TRP A 89 -8.03 1.74 -4.79
CA TRP A 89 -8.70 3.02 -4.79
C TRP A 89 -7.87 4.13 -5.45
N SER A 90 -6.54 4.09 -5.30
CA SER A 90 -5.61 5.06 -5.90
C SER A 90 -5.34 4.83 -7.38
N GLY A 91 -5.90 3.78 -7.99
CA GLY A 91 -5.72 3.49 -9.40
C GLY A 91 -4.43 2.78 -9.77
N ILE A 92 -3.79 2.18 -8.81
CA ILE A 92 -2.62 1.35 -9.06
C ILE A 92 -3.04 0.12 -9.88
N PRO A 93 -2.21 -0.36 -10.81
CA PRO A 93 -2.51 -1.55 -11.60
C PRO A 93 -2.86 -2.75 -10.72
N ASP A 94 -3.88 -3.50 -11.12
CA ASP A 94 -4.38 -4.65 -10.35
C ASP A 94 -3.32 -5.74 -10.18
N THR A 95 -2.39 -5.87 -11.10
CA THR A 95 -1.23 -6.77 -10.99
C THR A 95 -0.35 -6.50 -9.77
N LEU A 96 -0.44 -5.30 -9.17
CA LEU A 96 0.30 -4.94 -7.96
C LEU A 96 -0.46 -5.25 -6.69
N TYR A 97 -1.75 -4.99 -6.63
CA TYR A 97 -2.57 -5.22 -5.43
C TYR A 97 -3.31 -6.55 -5.41
N ARG A 98 -3.22 -7.34 -6.48
CA ARG A 98 -3.69 -8.73 -6.60
C ARG A 98 -2.56 -9.65 -7.04
N ASN A 99 -1.40 -9.46 -6.45
CA ASN A 99 -0.17 -10.17 -6.86
C ASN A 99 -0.11 -11.61 -6.36
N ASN A 100 -0.94 -11.99 -5.40
CA ASN A 100 -0.91 -13.33 -4.83
C ASN A 100 -1.82 -14.28 -5.60
N PRO A 101 -1.25 -15.32 -6.25
CA PRO A 101 -2.02 -16.29 -7.01
C PRO A 101 -2.98 -17.13 -6.14
N GLU A 102 -2.71 -17.24 -4.84
CA GLU A 102 -3.57 -17.96 -3.89
C GLU A 102 -4.77 -17.13 -3.43
N GLY A 103 -4.85 -15.86 -3.83
CA GLY A 103 -5.95 -14.96 -3.50
C GLY A 103 -6.05 -14.60 -2.03
N SER A 104 -4.94 -14.63 -1.30
CA SER A 104 -4.90 -14.20 0.09
C SER A 104 -4.82 -12.68 0.17
N ASP A 105 -5.88 -12.05 0.67
CA ASP A 105 -5.92 -10.61 0.95
C ASP A 105 -4.79 -10.15 1.86
N TYR A 106 -4.47 -10.95 2.87
CA TYR A 106 -3.39 -10.66 3.80
C TYR A 106 -2.03 -10.59 3.09
N ASN A 107 -1.75 -11.54 2.21
CA ASN A 107 -0.50 -11.56 1.45
C ASN A 107 -0.47 -10.44 0.40
N ASP A 108 -1.59 -10.14 -0.24
CA ASP A 108 -1.69 -9.00 -1.15
C ASP A 108 -1.47 -7.69 -0.42
N ASP A 109 -2.03 -7.52 0.79
CA ASP A 109 -1.87 -6.33 1.60
C ASP A 109 -0.41 -6.06 2.00
N ILE A 110 0.32 -7.11 2.40
CA ILE A 110 1.75 -6.98 2.71
C ILE A 110 2.58 -6.66 1.46
N ARG A 111 2.30 -7.33 0.34
CA ARG A 111 3.10 -7.23 -0.88
C ARG A 111 2.85 -5.93 -1.66
N VAL A 112 1.64 -5.40 -1.62
CA VAL A 112 1.31 -4.20 -2.40
C VAL A 112 2.14 -2.99 -1.99
N ARG A 113 2.48 -2.84 -0.72
CA ARG A 113 3.25 -1.69 -0.22
C ARG A 113 4.59 -1.55 -0.94
N PRO A 114 5.48 -2.55 -0.92
CA PRO A 114 6.76 -2.46 -1.64
C PRO A 114 6.59 -2.49 -3.17
N LEU A 115 5.60 -3.20 -3.70
CA LEU A 115 5.35 -3.23 -5.15
C LEU A 115 4.87 -1.87 -5.66
N TRP A 116 4.01 -1.22 -4.91
CA TRP A 116 3.54 0.13 -5.23
C TRP A 116 4.69 1.14 -5.16
N LEU A 117 5.51 1.07 -4.11
CA LEU A 117 6.72 1.88 -4.00
C LEU A 117 7.62 1.71 -5.23
N ASN A 118 7.94 0.48 -5.61
CA ASN A 118 8.78 0.18 -6.77
C ASN A 118 8.16 0.69 -8.08
N HIS A 119 6.84 0.59 -8.24
CA HIS A 119 6.13 1.12 -9.40
C HIS A 119 6.21 2.64 -9.48
N LEU A 120 6.05 3.34 -8.37
CA LEU A 120 6.18 4.79 -8.32
C LEU A 120 7.62 5.25 -8.56
N SER A 121 8.61 4.54 -8.01
CA SER A 121 10.03 4.87 -8.13
C SER A 121 10.67 4.43 -9.44
N GLY A 122 10.06 3.52 -10.16
CA GLY A 122 10.58 3.06 -11.46
C GLY A 122 10.86 4.21 -12.41
N GLY A 123 12.03 4.18 -13.10
CA GLY A 123 12.50 5.28 -13.94
C GLY A 123 13.13 6.46 -13.19
N SER A 124 13.20 6.42 -11.85
CA SER A 124 13.91 7.42 -11.05
C SER A 124 15.43 7.16 -11.00
N VAL A 125 16.17 8.13 -10.45
CA VAL A 125 17.62 7.99 -10.23
C VAL A 125 18.00 6.83 -9.30
N TYR A 126 17.09 6.43 -8.41
CA TYR A 126 17.30 5.32 -7.48
C TYR A 126 16.82 3.97 -8.03
N HIS A 127 15.97 3.99 -9.05
CA HIS A 127 15.42 2.80 -9.70
C HIS A 127 15.38 2.97 -11.23
N PRO A 128 16.52 3.25 -11.89
CA PRO A 128 16.56 3.76 -13.26
C PRO A 128 16.15 2.75 -14.33
N ASN A 129 16.35 1.46 -14.07
CA ASN A 129 16.20 0.39 -15.07
C ASN A 129 14.81 -0.25 -15.09
N SER A 130 13.86 0.33 -14.38
CA SER A 130 12.48 -0.18 -14.35
C SER A 130 11.50 0.88 -14.82
N SER A 131 10.52 0.46 -15.58
CA SER A 131 9.40 1.35 -15.96
C SER A 131 8.59 1.70 -14.72
N GLY A 132 8.16 2.95 -14.63
CA GLY A 132 7.34 3.45 -13.53
C GLY A 132 7.11 4.94 -13.63
N SER A 133 6.78 5.57 -12.51
CA SER A 133 6.38 6.98 -12.47
C SER A 133 7.53 7.96 -12.26
N GLY A 134 8.75 7.49 -12.08
CA GLY A 134 9.94 8.33 -11.93
C GLY A 134 10.02 9.10 -10.61
N VAL A 135 9.27 8.70 -9.57
CA VAL A 135 9.30 9.37 -8.27
C VAL A 135 10.58 8.99 -7.51
N PRO A 136 11.44 9.95 -7.15
CA PRO A 136 12.74 9.66 -6.54
C PRO A 136 12.62 9.39 -5.04
N PHE A 137 12.12 8.24 -4.64
CA PHE A 137 12.12 7.83 -3.24
C PHE A 137 13.52 7.39 -2.81
N GLU A 138 14.02 7.94 -1.72
CA GLU A 138 15.31 7.59 -1.13
C GLU A 138 15.21 6.51 -0.07
N LEU A 139 14.02 6.35 0.52
CA LEU A 139 13.80 5.36 1.56
C LEU A 139 12.33 4.94 1.64
N SER A 140 12.08 3.75 2.17
CA SER A 140 10.74 3.29 2.53
C SER A 140 10.66 2.90 4.00
N PHE A 141 9.54 3.26 4.63
CA PHE A 141 9.26 2.95 6.02
C PHE A 141 7.82 2.44 6.16
N ALA A 142 7.66 1.31 6.84
CA ALA A 142 6.36 0.74 7.18
C ALA A 142 6.17 0.73 8.69
N LEU A 143 5.07 1.31 9.15
CA LEU A 143 4.69 1.33 10.56
C LEU A 143 3.57 0.31 10.81
N HIS A 144 3.80 -0.57 11.77
CA HIS A 144 2.81 -1.53 12.26
C HIS A 144 2.53 -1.29 13.74
N THR A 145 1.26 -1.42 14.12
CA THR A 145 0.81 -1.22 15.50
C THR A 145 0.12 -2.45 16.10
N ASP A 146 0.26 -3.60 15.44
CA ASP A 146 -0.57 -4.78 15.67
C ASP A 146 0.14 -5.91 16.39
N ALA A 147 1.46 -5.84 16.51
CA ALA A 147 2.25 -7.05 16.68
C ALA A 147 2.54 -7.43 18.14
N GLY A 148 1.54 -7.60 18.94
CA GLY A 148 1.70 -8.33 20.18
C GLY A 148 1.48 -7.51 21.45
N TYR A 149 1.15 -8.25 22.48
CA TYR A 149 0.95 -7.76 23.85
C TYR A 149 1.48 -8.77 24.84
N LEU A 150 1.89 -8.32 26.01
CA LEU A 150 2.20 -9.21 27.12
C LEU A 150 0.90 -9.62 27.83
N LYS A 151 0.80 -10.88 28.23
CA LYS A 151 -0.39 -11.42 28.91
C LYS A 151 -0.79 -10.65 30.18
N ASN A 152 0.15 -9.96 30.80
CA ASN A 152 -0.08 -9.14 31.99
C ASN A 152 -0.49 -7.68 31.66
N GLY A 153 -0.72 -7.35 30.39
CA GLY A 153 -1.09 -6.00 29.95
C GLY A 153 0.07 -5.00 29.94
N ASN A 154 1.29 -5.41 30.20
CA ASN A 154 2.45 -4.52 30.15
C ASN A 154 2.79 -4.11 28.72
N VAL A 155 3.44 -2.96 28.59
CA VAL A 155 3.96 -2.44 27.34
C VAL A 155 4.97 -3.42 26.73
N PHE A 156 4.74 -3.77 25.46
CA PHE A 156 5.59 -4.73 24.76
C PHE A 156 6.83 -4.08 24.16
N GLY A 157 6.70 -2.83 23.71
CA GLY A 157 7.79 -2.06 23.12
C GLY A 157 7.85 -2.09 21.60
N SER A 158 8.83 -1.38 21.03
CA SER A 158 9.05 -1.27 19.58
C SER A 158 10.08 -2.27 19.09
N LEU A 159 9.84 -2.85 17.91
CA LEU A 159 10.72 -3.76 17.19
C LEU A 159 11.10 -3.14 15.84
N GLY A 160 12.40 -3.08 15.54
CA GLY A 160 12.90 -2.73 14.22
C GLY A 160 13.10 -3.98 13.35
N ILE A 161 12.68 -3.91 12.10
CA ILE A 161 12.90 -4.99 11.12
C ILE A 161 13.45 -4.37 9.84
N ALA A 162 14.57 -4.86 9.40
CA ALA A 162 15.16 -4.55 8.09
C ALA A 162 15.78 -5.82 7.49
N THR A 163 16.32 -5.77 6.30
CA THR A 163 17.06 -6.91 5.75
C THR A 163 18.28 -6.49 4.98
N SER A 164 19.36 -7.24 5.17
CA SER A 164 20.60 -7.13 4.42
C SER A 164 20.56 -7.81 3.06
N LYS A 165 19.44 -8.47 2.71
CA LYS A 165 19.30 -9.25 1.46
C LYS A 165 17.95 -8.97 0.80
N GLY A 166 17.97 -8.75 -0.51
CA GLY A 166 16.77 -8.66 -1.34
C GLY A 166 16.08 -10.00 -1.58
N ASP A 167 15.08 -9.99 -2.44
CA ASP A 167 14.21 -11.15 -2.72
C ASP A 167 14.97 -12.33 -3.32
N LYS A 168 15.98 -12.07 -4.14
CA LYS A 168 16.85 -13.07 -4.76
C LYS A 168 18.25 -13.14 -4.16
N GLY A 169 18.40 -12.59 -2.95
CA GLY A 169 19.69 -12.55 -2.25
C GLY A 169 20.57 -11.37 -2.61
N GLU A 170 20.05 -10.35 -3.31
CA GLU A 170 20.78 -9.13 -3.67
C GLU A 170 21.26 -8.40 -2.40
N LEU A 171 22.53 -8.00 -2.38
CA LEU A 171 23.13 -7.26 -1.28
C LEU A 171 23.00 -5.75 -1.43
N GLU A 172 22.59 -5.29 -2.59
CA GLU A 172 22.42 -3.88 -2.94
C GLU A 172 21.02 -3.60 -3.46
N PHE A 173 20.59 -2.37 -3.30
CA PHE A 173 19.43 -1.83 -3.99
C PHE A 173 19.73 -1.56 -5.46
N ARG A 174 18.74 -1.26 -6.28
CA ARG A 174 18.91 -0.90 -7.69
C ARG A 174 19.79 0.35 -7.90
N SER A 175 19.87 1.21 -6.91
CA SER A 175 20.74 2.37 -6.87
C SER A 175 22.24 2.05 -6.65
N GLY A 176 22.58 0.81 -6.30
CA GLY A 176 23.93 0.43 -5.89
C GLY A 176 24.23 0.65 -4.40
N VAL A 177 23.29 1.18 -3.63
CA VAL A 177 23.44 1.33 -2.18
C VAL A 177 23.32 -0.02 -1.49
N SER A 178 24.21 -0.29 -0.54
CA SER A 178 24.17 -1.55 0.23
C SER A 178 22.92 -1.66 1.08
N ARG A 179 22.23 -2.79 1.04
CA ARG A 179 21.07 -3.07 1.89
C ARG A 179 21.40 -3.10 3.39
N LYS A 180 22.67 -3.24 3.76
CA LYS A 180 23.10 -3.10 5.16
C LYS A 180 22.86 -1.71 5.74
N THR A 181 22.78 -0.67 4.92
CA THR A 181 22.42 0.67 5.37
C THR A 181 21.04 0.75 5.99
N SER A 182 20.11 -0.10 5.55
CA SER A 182 18.76 -0.21 6.15
C SER A 182 18.80 -0.67 7.60
N LEU A 183 19.74 -1.53 7.98
CA LEU A 183 19.89 -1.97 9.37
C LEU A 183 20.31 -0.81 10.26
N GLY A 184 21.31 -0.02 9.84
CA GLY A 184 21.76 1.16 10.60
C GLY A 184 20.66 2.22 10.71
N PHE A 185 19.91 2.45 9.63
CA PHE A 185 18.77 3.36 9.66
C PHE A 185 17.68 2.86 10.61
N ALA A 186 17.30 1.58 10.52
CA ALA A 186 16.29 0.98 11.39
C ALA A 186 16.68 1.03 12.88
N GLU A 187 17.97 0.86 13.20
CA GLU A 187 18.47 1.00 14.57
C GLU A 187 18.31 2.41 15.11
N GLN A 188 18.66 3.41 14.32
CA GLN A 188 18.49 4.83 14.69
C GLN A 188 17.02 5.19 14.92
N VAL A 189 16.14 4.79 13.99
CA VAL A 189 14.69 5.03 14.12
C VAL A 189 14.14 4.31 15.36
N LEU A 190 14.52 3.05 15.57
CA LEU A 190 14.06 2.27 16.72
C LEU A 190 14.47 2.92 18.05
N THR A 191 15.71 3.37 18.16
CA THR A 191 16.22 4.05 19.35
C THR A 191 15.48 5.36 19.60
N THR A 192 15.31 6.18 18.56
CA THR A 192 14.61 7.47 18.67
C THR A 192 13.15 7.29 19.07
N VAL A 193 12.42 6.43 18.36
CA VAL A 193 11.00 6.16 18.66
C VAL A 193 10.82 5.62 20.07
N THR A 194 11.69 4.74 20.51
CA THR A 194 11.63 4.20 21.90
C THR A 194 11.81 5.30 22.94
N SER A 195 12.80 6.16 22.75
CA SER A 195 13.04 7.31 23.63
C SER A 195 11.87 8.28 23.64
N ASP A 196 11.37 8.67 22.44
CA ASP A 196 10.29 9.64 22.32
C ASP A 196 8.99 9.14 22.94
N LEU A 197 8.64 7.88 22.74
CA LEU A 197 7.46 7.27 23.34
C LEU A 197 7.59 7.19 24.87
N SER A 198 8.76 6.82 25.39
CA SER A 198 8.99 6.78 26.84
C SER A 198 8.81 8.16 27.45
N GLN A 199 9.37 9.19 26.83
CA GLN A 199 9.30 10.57 27.33
C GLN A 199 7.88 11.18 27.18
N SER A 200 7.23 10.95 26.03
CA SER A 200 5.94 11.58 25.74
C SER A 200 4.79 11.02 26.59
N PHE A 201 4.88 9.76 26.96
CA PHE A 201 3.83 9.06 27.68
C PHE A 201 4.19 8.70 29.12
N ASP A 202 5.40 9.07 29.58
CA ASP A 202 5.92 8.73 30.91
C ASP A 202 5.78 7.23 31.23
N VAL A 203 6.23 6.39 30.27
CA VAL A 203 6.17 4.93 30.37
C VAL A 203 7.54 4.32 30.09
N ASP A 204 7.82 3.19 30.71
CA ASP A 204 8.99 2.37 30.39
C ASP A 204 8.76 1.62 29.07
N TRP A 205 8.92 2.34 27.95
CA TRP A 205 8.75 1.76 26.63
C TRP A 205 10.01 1.02 26.22
N ARG A 206 9.88 -0.26 25.94
CA ARG A 206 11.03 -1.12 25.69
C ARG A 206 11.52 -1.01 24.24
N GLN A 207 12.80 -0.80 24.06
CA GLN A 207 13.48 -1.13 22.82
C GLN A 207 13.66 -2.64 22.71
N ARG A 208 13.06 -3.25 21.69
CA ARG A 208 13.25 -4.65 21.34
C ARG A 208 14.41 -4.77 20.34
N ASP A 209 14.84 -6.00 20.10
CA ASP A 209 15.96 -6.26 19.21
C ASP A 209 15.66 -5.80 17.78
N LEU A 210 16.65 -5.20 17.13
CA LEU A 210 16.66 -5.04 15.67
C LEU A 210 16.81 -6.42 15.02
N THR A 211 15.96 -6.72 14.06
CA THR A 211 15.94 -8.03 13.41
C THR A 211 16.25 -7.91 11.92
N ASP A 212 17.27 -8.64 11.45
CA ASP A 212 17.52 -8.85 10.01
C ASP A 212 16.62 -10.00 9.52
N LYS A 213 15.47 -9.64 8.96
CA LYS A 213 14.49 -10.62 8.46
C LYS A 213 13.96 -10.26 7.09
N ASN A 214 13.91 -11.29 6.28
CA ASN A 214 13.46 -11.26 4.90
C ASN A 214 11.93 -11.41 4.79
N TYR A 215 11.20 -10.35 5.15
CA TYR A 215 9.77 -10.22 4.89
C TYR A 215 9.48 -9.53 3.55
N GLY A 216 8.25 -9.61 3.06
CA GLY A 216 7.85 -8.92 1.82
C GLY A 216 8.16 -7.43 1.84
N GLU A 217 7.89 -6.76 2.95
CA GLU A 217 8.11 -5.32 3.11
C GLU A 217 9.59 -4.93 3.23
N THR A 218 10.46 -5.85 3.59
CA THR A 218 11.89 -5.55 3.72
C THR A 218 12.71 -5.98 2.51
N ARG A 219 12.37 -7.11 1.87
CA ARG A 219 13.15 -7.65 0.74
C ARG A 219 12.76 -7.10 -0.63
N LEU A 220 11.48 -6.75 -0.82
CA LEU A 220 10.96 -6.32 -2.12
C LEU A 220 11.27 -4.87 -2.49
N PRO A 221 11.36 -3.89 -1.56
CA PRO A 221 11.76 -2.54 -1.92
C PRO A 221 13.10 -2.49 -2.64
N GLN A 222 13.18 -1.62 -3.66
CA GLN A 222 14.39 -1.41 -4.46
C GLN A 222 15.00 -0.01 -4.27
N VAL A 223 14.46 0.73 -3.32
CA VAL A 223 14.91 2.05 -2.86
C VAL A 223 15.18 2.04 -1.37
#